data_c58e6ec943dcdb7369f1b8292656f53f
#
_entry.id   c58e6ec943dcdb7369f1b8292656f53f
#
_cell.length_a   1.000
_cell.length_b   1.000
_cell.length_c   1.000
_cell.angle_alpha   90.00
_cell.angle_beta   90.00
_cell.angle_gamma   90.00
#
_symmetry.space_group_name_H-M   'P 1'
#
loop_
_entity.id
_entity.type
_entity.pdbx_description
1 polymer ?
#
loop_
_entity_poly.entity_id
_entity_poly.type
_entity_poly.pdbx_seq_one_letter_code
_entity_poly.pdbx_strand_id
1 'polypeptide(L)'
;KVEAIDYSEPMLEKARKRMEKGEVEADVNIQQMDAHNLEFKDNQFDHSVVAHALAVVADPDVVLMEMKRVTKSQGLIVIVNHYKGKKGIIGGVWNPFRKRLGLGKHVDFKELIEECSLELISEERVNRIDTHSRMLVCQVP
;
A
#
# COMPACT_ATOMS: atom_id res chain seq x y z
N LYS A 1 6.55 0.49 -18.06
CA LYS A 1 6.97 1.68 -17.31
C LYS A 1 6.32 1.67 -15.94
N VAL A 2 7.07 2.03 -14.89
CA VAL A 2 6.61 2.07 -13.50
C VAL A 2 6.87 3.47 -12.94
N GLU A 3 5.88 4.06 -12.27
CA GLU A 3 6.04 5.23 -11.42
C GLU A 3 6.08 4.74 -9.96
N ALA A 4 7.21 4.92 -9.30
CA ALA A 4 7.43 4.52 -7.91
C ALA A 4 7.51 5.75 -7.01
N ILE A 5 6.69 5.78 -5.98
CA ILE A 5 6.63 6.89 -5.04
C ILE A 5 6.87 6.45 -3.61
N ASP A 6 7.47 7.32 -2.82
CA ASP A 6 7.54 7.20 -1.36
C ASP A 6 7.60 8.61 -0.76
N TYR A 7 7.07 8.79 0.41
CA TYR A 7 7.18 10.06 1.15
C TYR A 7 8.59 10.25 1.73
N SER A 8 9.29 9.16 2.02
CA SER A 8 10.58 9.12 2.71
C SER A 8 11.75 9.18 1.72
N GLU A 9 12.44 10.31 1.64
CA GLU A 9 13.64 10.46 0.80
C GLU A 9 14.71 9.38 1.08
N PRO A 10 15.00 8.97 2.35
CA PRO A 10 15.92 7.86 2.58
C PRO A 10 15.49 6.51 1.97
N MET A 11 14.18 6.28 1.79
CA MET A 11 13.68 5.08 1.09
C MET A 11 13.85 5.20 -0.41
N LEU A 12 13.61 6.38 -0.97
CA LEU A 12 13.84 6.67 -2.39
C LEU A 12 15.31 6.53 -2.77
N GLU A 13 16.24 7.00 -1.93
CA GLU A 13 17.67 6.80 -2.13
C GLU A 13 18.06 5.31 -2.19
N LYS A 14 17.49 4.48 -1.31
CA LYS A 14 17.71 3.03 -1.34
C LYS A 14 17.18 2.41 -2.64
N ALA A 15 16.02 2.87 -3.11
CA ALA A 15 15.44 2.41 -4.36
C ALA A 15 16.33 2.78 -5.56
N ARG A 16 16.80 4.04 -5.64
CA ARG A 16 17.73 4.49 -6.69
C ARG A 16 19.01 3.66 -6.72
N LYS A 17 19.62 3.41 -5.55
CA LYS A 17 20.82 2.56 -5.44
C LYS A 17 20.62 1.12 -5.93
N ARG A 18 19.44 0.55 -5.78
CA ARG A 18 19.11 -0.78 -6.34
C ARG A 18 18.99 -0.74 -7.85
N MET A 19 18.39 0.33 -8.39
CA MET A 19 18.33 0.52 -9.84
C MET A 19 19.73 0.67 -10.45
N GLU A 20 20.61 1.47 -9.85
CA GLU A 20 22.01 1.66 -10.29
C GLU A 20 22.79 0.33 -10.32
N LYS A 21 22.47 -0.61 -9.42
CA LYS A 21 23.08 -1.96 -9.40
C LYS A 21 22.51 -2.92 -10.45
N GLY A 22 21.51 -2.49 -11.23
CA GLY A 22 20.85 -3.35 -12.21
C GLY A 22 19.97 -4.43 -11.58
N GLU A 23 19.54 -4.25 -10.32
CA GLU A 23 18.65 -5.20 -9.65
C GLU A 23 17.20 -5.13 -10.19
N VAL A 24 16.91 -4.14 -11.04
CA VAL A 24 15.57 -3.92 -11.61
C VAL A 24 15.71 -3.71 -13.12
N GLU A 25 15.07 -4.56 -13.91
CA GLU A 25 15.11 -4.50 -15.38
C GLU A 25 14.01 -3.61 -15.99
N ALA A 26 13.11 -3.07 -15.17
CA ALA A 26 12.00 -2.22 -15.62
C ALA A 26 12.41 -0.75 -15.79
N ASP A 27 11.74 -0.03 -16.70
CA ASP A 27 11.79 1.43 -16.77
C ASP A 27 11.01 2.02 -15.58
N VAL A 28 11.74 2.44 -14.53
CA VAL A 28 11.17 2.95 -13.28
C VAL A 28 11.54 4.42 -13.09
N ASN A 29 10.55 5.27 -12.94
CA ASN A 29 10.71 6.64 -12.48
C ASN A 29 10.44 6.69 -10.97
N ILE A 30 11.39 7.25 -10.18
CA ILE A 30 11.31 7.34 -8.72
C ILE A 30 11.14 8.79 -8.32
N GLN A 31 10.08 9.10 -7.55
CA GLN A 31 9.79 10.45 -7.11
C GLN A 31 9.23 10.50 -5.69
N GLN A 32 9.55 11.59 -4.99
CA GLN A 32 8.97 11.86 -3.69
C GLN A 32 7.55 12.39 -3.85
N MET A 33 6.60 11.75 -3.17
CA MET A 33 5.19 12.14 -3.25
C MET A 33 4.42 11.66 -2.02
N ASP A 34 3.38 12.41 -1.62
CA ASP A 34 2.44 12.00 -0.60
C ASP A 34 1.34 11.12 -1.23
N ALA A 35 1.19 9.90 -0.73
CA ALA A 35 0.17 8.97 -1.22
C ALA A 35 -1.27 9.43 -0.92
N HIS A 36 -1.48 10.39 0.00
CA HIS A 36 -2.79 10.99 0.26
C HIS A 36 -3.21 12.01 -0.82
N ASN A 37 -2.28 12.43 -1.67
CA ASN A 37 -2.54 13.40 -2.74
C ASN A 37 -1.61 13.10 -3.93
N LEU A 38 -2.01 12.17 -4.78
CA LEU A 38 -1.21 11.73 -5.92
C LEU A 38 -1.27 12.77 -7.06
N GLU A 39 -0.10 13.28 -7.46
CA GLU A 39 0.05 14.25 -8.55
C GLU A 39 -0.04 13.59 -9.94
N PHE A 40 -0.94 12.62 -10.09
CA PHE A 40 -1.25 11.90 -11.32
C PHE A 40 -2.67 12.19 -11.77
N LYS A 41 -2.92 12.06 -13.06
CA LYS A 41 -4.26 12.20 -13.65
C LYS A 41 -5.15 11.02 -13.30
N ASP A 42 -6.46 11.25 -13.32
CA ASP A 42 -7.44 10.18 -13.21
C ASP A 42 -7.23 9.15 -14.33
N ASN A 43 -7.41 7.87 -13.99
CA ASN A 43 -7.30 6.76 -14.93
C ASN A 43 -5.96 6.72 -15.71
N GLN A 44 -4.87 7.13 -15.08
CA GLN A 44 -3.56 7.18 -15.74
C GLN A 44 -2.90 5.81 -15.84
N PHE A 45 -3.07 4.95 -14.85
CA PHE A 45 -2.37 3.67 -14.73
C PHE A 45 -3.28 2.48 -15.05
N ASP A 46 -2.72 1.46 -15.68
CA ASP A 46 -3.44 0.20 -15.92
C ASP A 46 -3.65 -0.55 -14.62
N HIS A 47 -2.65 -0.54 -13.73
CA HIS A 47 -2.67 -1.18 -12.41
C HIS A 47 -1.88 -0.34 -11.42
N SER A 48 -2.18 -0.50 -10.12
CA SER A 48 -1.40 0.09 -9.04
C SER A 48 -1.10 -0.90 -7.91
N VAL A 49 -0.01 -0.66 -7.19
CA VAL A 49 0.46 -1.54 -6.12
C VAL A 49 0.80 -0.70 -4.90
N VAL A 50 0.36 -1.13 -3.73
CA VAL A 50 0.79 -0.60 -2.44
C VAL A 50 1.34 -1.71 -1.56
N ALA A 51 2.59 -1.53 -1.10
CA ALA A 51 3.26 -2.52 -0.26
C ALA A 51 3.65 -1.90 1.09
N HIS A 52 3.13 -2.48 2.18
CA HIS A 52 3.46 -2.15 3.57
C HIS A 52 3.22 -0.68 4.00
N ALA A 53 2.50 0.11 3.21
CA ALA A 53 2.19 1.50 3.51
C ALA A 53 0.84 1.69 4.21
N LEU A 54 -0.24 1.03 3.77
CA LEU A 54 -1.60 1.25 4.29
C LEU A 54 -1.76 1.01 5.80
N ALA A 55 -0.93 0.14 6.40
CA ALA A 55 -0.97 -0.11 7.85
C ALA A 55 -0.24 0.96 8.69
N VAL A 56 0.46 1.89 8.07
CA VAL A 56 1.29 2.89 8.77
C VAL A 56 0.92 4.33 8.43
N VAL A 57 0.14 4.57 7.39
CA VAL A 57 -0.40 5.90 7.06
C VAL A 57 -1.51 6.31 8.03
N ALA A 58 -1.78 7.60 8.13
CA ALA A 58 -2.80 8.15 9.03
C ALA A 58 -4.22 7.81 8.55
N ASP A 59 -4.47 7.99 7.26
CA ASP A 59 -5.77 7.87 6.61
C ASP A 59 -5.67 6.91 5.40
N PRO A 60 -5.71 5.58 5.64
CA PRO A 60 -5.53 4.58 4.59
C PRO A 60 -6.67 4.55 3.56
N ASP A 61 -7.86 5.00 3.94
CA ASP A 61 -9.01 5.20 3.05
C ASP A 61 -8.72 6.28 1.99
N VAL A 62 -8.13 7.41 2.38
CA VAL A 62 -7.73 8.48 1.45
C VAL A 62 -6.70 7.96 0.45
N VAL A 63 -5.69 7.23 0.92
CA VAL A 63 -4.66 6.63 0.04
C VAL A 63 -5.29 5.65 -0.94
N LEU A 64 -6.20 4.79 -0.49
CA LEU A 64 -6.83 3.80 -1.36
C LEU A 64 -7.78 4.46 -2.38
N MET A 65 -8.47 5.54 -1.99
CA MET A 65 -9.29 6.34 -2.91
C MET A 65 -8.45 7.05 -3.97
N GLU A 66 -7.28 7.58 -3.63
CA GLU A 66 -6.35 8.15 -4.60
C GLU A 66 -5.82 7.08 -5.57
N MET A 67 -5.47 5.90 -5.07
CA MET A 67 -5.09 4.76 -5.92
C MET A 67 -6.22 4.38 -6.87
N LYS A 68 -7.46 4.34 -6.38
CA LYS A 68 -8.65 4.10 -7.22
C LYS A 68 -8.79 5.17 -8.31
N ARG A 69 -8.65 6.44 -7.96
CA ARG A 69 -8.77 7.56 -8.90
C ARG A 69 -7.77 7.46 -10.04
N VAL A 70 -6.51 7.17 -9.74
CA VAL A 70 -5.44 7.13 -10.75
C VAL A 70 -5.40 5.82 -11.55
N THR A 71 -6.07 4.76 -11.08
CA THR A 71 -6.15 3.47 -11.76
C THR A 71 -7.36 3.45 -12.70
N LYS A 72 -7.18 2.95 -13.92
CA LYS A 72 -8.26 2.81 -14.91
C LYS A 72 -9.37 1.90 -14.42
N SER A 73 -10.60 2.13 -14.90
CA SER A 73 -11.70 1.16 -14.75
C SER A 73 -11.25 -0.22 -15.25
N GLN A 74 -11.65 -1.28 -14.55
CA GLN A 74 -11.21 -2.67 -14.73
C GLN A 74 -9.71 -2.90 -14.42
N GLY A 75 -8.96 -1.87 -14.02
CA GLY A 75 -7.59 -1.99 -13.55
C GLY A 75 -7.52 -2.66 -12.18
N LEU A 76 -6.35 -3.20 -11.84
CA LEU A 76 -6.14 -3.89 -10.57
C LEU A 76 -5.38 -3.01 -9.59
N ILE A 77 -5.82 -3.05 -8.33
CA ILE A 77 -5.09 -2.51 -7.18
C ILE A 77 -4.61 -3.69 -6.34
N VAL A 78 -3.29 -3.81 -6.19
CA VAL A 78 -2.67 -4.88 -5.39
C VAL A 78 -2.21 -4.30 -4.06
N ILE A 79 -2.71 -4.86 -2.97
CA ILE A 79 -2.39 -4.46 -1.61
C ILE A 79 -1.56 -5.57 -0.96
N VAL A 80 -0.30 -5.29 -0.63
CA VAL A 80 0.57 -6.21 0.12
C VAL A 80 0.80 -5.65 1.51
N ASN A 81 0.37 -6.39 2.53
CA ASN A 81 0.56 -5.92 3.90
C ASN A 81 0.71 -7.08 4.91
N HIS A 82 1.27 -6.79 6.08
CA HIS A 82 1.26 -7.72 7.20
C HIS A 82 -0.11 -7.73 7.87
N TYR A 83 -0.74 -8.90 7.88
CA TYR A 83 -2.03 -9.12 8.52
C TYR A 83 -1.78 -9.61 9.95
N LYS A 84 -1.93 -8.76 10.94
CA LYS A 84 -2.01 -9.23 12.33
C LYS A 84 -3.40 -9.83 12.53
N GLY A 85 -3.49 -11.16 12.42
CA GLY A 85 -4.73 -11.88 12.71
C GLY A 85 -5.26 -11.54 14.11
N LYS A 86 -6.57 -11.70 14.31
CA LYS A 86 -7.34 -11.39 15.55
C LYS A 86 -6.81 -12.03 16.85
N LYS A 87 -5.69 -12.78 16.84
CA LYS A 87 -5.09 -13.45 18.00
C LYS A 87 -3.66 -13.00 18.27
N GLY A 88 -3.50 -11.72 18.54
CA GLY A 88 -2.25 -11.14 19.05
C GLY A 88 -2.52 -10.32 20.31
N ILE A 89 -2.95 -10.97 21.40
CA ILE A 89 -3.13 -10.34 22.74
C ILE A 89 -1.75 -10.10 23.44
N ILE A 90 -0.67 -10.10 22.69
CA ILE A 90 0.67 -9.78 23.23
C ILE A 90 1.23 -8.61 22.43
N GLY A 91 0.86 -7.43 22.85
CA GLY A 91 1.30 -6.15 22.28
C GLY A 91 0.54 -4.95 22.80
N GLY A 92 -0.28 -5.17 23.80
CA GLY A 92 -0.98 -4.13 24.55
C GLY A 92 -0.04 -3.38 25.51
N VAL A 93 1.17 -3.06 25.10
CA VAL A 93 1.88 -1.98 25.78
C VAL A 93 1.25 -0.69 25.26
N TRP A 94 0.39 -0.18 26.10
CA TRP A 94 -0.28 1.09 25.99
C TRP A 94 0.80 2.18 25.85
N ASN A 95 1.20 2.48 24.63
CA ASN A 95 2.16 3.52 24.34
C ASN A 95 1.38 4.77 23.88
N PRO A 96 1.15 5.76 24.77
CA PRO A 96 0.43 6.98 24.43
C PRO A 96 1.13 7.79 23.32
N PHE A 97 2.43 7.53 23.09
CA PHE A 97 3.21 8.12 22.00
C PHE A 97 2.76 7.65 20.61
N ARG A 98 2.32 6.40 20.47
CA ARG A 98 1.83 5.87 19.17
C ARG A 98 0.55 6.56 18.72
N LYS A 99 -0.34 6.89 19.67
CA LYS A 99 -1.59 7.59 19.39
C LYS A 99 -1.35 9.03 18.91
N ARG A 100 -0.26 9.66 19.36
CA ARG A 100 0.13 11.02 18.98
C ARG A 100 0.82 11.08 17.62
N LEU A 101 1.34 9.95 17.12
CA LEU A 101 2.01 9.81 15.83
C LEU A 101 1.11 9.19 14.75
N GLY A 102 -0.19 9.02 15.02
CA GLY A 102 -1.13 8.39 14.07
C GLY A 102 -0.88 6.90 13.81
N LEU A 103 0.09 6.29 14.49
CA LEU A 103 0.50 4.91 14.28
C LEU A 103 -0.45 3.94 14.98
N GLY A 104 -1.32 3.28 14.22
CA GLY A 104 -1.92 2.03 14.64
C GLY A 104 -3.39 1.99 14.94
N LYS A 105 -4.25 2.53 14.10
CA LYS A 105 -5.59 1.93 13.95
C LYS A 105 -5.39 0.52 13.40
N HIS A 106 -6.10 -0.46 13.99
CA HIS A 106 -6.19 -1.80 13.39
C HIS A 106 -7.00 -1.63 12.10
N VAL A 107 -6.30 -1.62 10.95
CA VAL A 107 -6.97 -1.51 9.65
C VAL A 107 -7.56 -2.87 9.31
N ASP A 108 -8.88 -2.96 9.23
CA ASP A 108 -9.53 -4.08 8.56
C ASP A 108 -9.53 -3.80 7.05
N PHE A 109 -8.62 -4.45 6.33
CA PHE A 109 -8.46 -4.21 4.90
C PHE A 109 -9.69 -4.61 4.08
N LYS A 110 -10.53 -5.53 4.55
CA LYS A 110 -11.75 -5.92 3.84
C LYS A 110 -12.80 -4.83 3.96
N GLU A 111 -13.00 -4.32 5.17
CA GLU A 111 -13.89 -3.18 5.41
C GLU A 111 -13.43 -1.96 4.60
N LEU A 112 -12.13 -1.67 4.60
CA LEU A 112 -11.55 -0.57 3.82
C LEU A 112 -11.79 -0.72 2.30
N ILE A 113 -11.64 -1.93 1.76
CA ILE A 113 -11.89 -2.23 0.34
C ILE A 113 -13.38 -1.99 -0.01
N GLU A 114 -14.30 -2.44 0.86
CA GLU A 114 -15.73 -2.24 0.70
C GLU A 114 -16.11 -0.75 0.76
N GLU A 115 -15.58 -0.01 1.75
CA GLU A 115 -15.80 1.45 1.89
C GLU A 115 -15.33 2.23 0.66
N CYS A 116 -14.21 1.82 0.07
CA CYS A 116 -13.70 2.42 -1.18
C CYS A 116 -14.43 1.92 -2.44
N SER A 117 -15.45 1.06 -2.30
CA SER A 117 -16.19 0.48 -3.43
C SER A 117 -15.24 -0.17 -4.45
N LEU A 118 -14.34 -1.00 -3.99
CA LEU A 118 -13.47 -1.85 -4.80
C LEU A 118 -13.99 -3.30 -4.73
N GLU A 119 -13.80 -4.04 -5.81
CA GLU A 119 -14.16 -5.46 -5.87
C GLU A 119 -12.95 -6.32 -5.46
N LEU A 120 -13.06 -7.07 -4.37
CA LEU A 120 -12.01 -8.01 -3.94
C LEU A 120 -12.02 -9.26 -4.82
N ILE A 121 -11.01 -9.44 -5.67
CA ILE A 121 -10.86 -10.57 -6.58
C ILE A 121 -10.20 -11.77 -5.91
N SER A 122 -9.10 -11.55 -5.20
CA SER A 122 -8.39 -12.63 -4.49
C SER A 122 -7.68 -12.15 -3.24
N GLU A 123 -7.47 -13.11 -2.32
CA GLU A 123 -6.66 -12.96 -1.12
C GLU A 123 -5.69 -14.12 -1.03
N GLU A 124 -4.40 -13.83 -1.07
CA GLU A 124 -3.34 -14.84 -1.06
C GLU A 124 -2.31 -14.58 0.04
N ARG A 125 -1.61 -15.65 0.47
CA ARG A 125 -0.44 -15.51 1.34
C ARG A 125 0.79 -15.24 0.49
N VAL A 126 1.59 -14.22 0.85
CA VAL A 126 2.76 -13.81 0.07
C VAL A 126 3.85 -14.88 0.08
N ASN A 127 4.04 -15.59 1.18
CA ASN A 127 4.93 -16.74 1.21
C ASN A 127 4.49 -17.80 2.26
N ARG A 128 5.08 -19.01 2.16
CA ARG A 128 4.76 -20.13 3.07
C ARG A 128 5.37 -19.97 4.48
N ILE A 129 6.40 -19.16 4.63
CA ILE A 129 7.18 -18.99 5.87
C ILE A 129 6.59 -17.84 6.68
N ASP A 130 6.24 -16.72 6.05
CA ASP A 130 5.57 -15.59 6.69
C ASP A 130 4.05 -15.76 6.61
N THR A 131 3.48 -16.31 7.67
CA THR A 131 2.03 -16.54 7.78
C THR A 131 1.23 -15.24 7.97
N HIS A 132 1.89 -14.10 8.12
CA HIS A 132 1.27 -12.82 8.44
C HIS A 132 1.14 -11.87 7.25
N SER A 133 1.91 -12.08 6.18
CA SER A 133 1.80 -11.24 4.98
C SER A 133 0.74 -11.77 4.03
N ARG A 134 -0.17 -10.88 3.64
CA ARG A 134 -1.25 -11.13 2.68
C ARG A 134 -1.11 -10.19 1.49
N MET A 135 -1.49 -10.70 0.35
CA MET A 135 -1.72 -9.94 -0.87
C MET A 135 -3.22 -9.98 -1.17
N LEU A 136 -3.82 -8.81 -1.27
CA LEU A 136 -5.20 -8.62 -1.69
C LEU A 136 -5.17 -8.02 -3.09
N VAL A 137 -5.91 -8.60 -4.01
CA VAL A 137 -6.06 -8.08 -5.37
C VAL A 137 -7.48 -7.58 -5.52
N CYS A 138 -7.62 -6.31 -5.81
CA CYS A 138 -8.90 -5.64 -5.99
C CYS A 138 -9.03 -5.13 -7.42
N GLN A 139 -10.24 -5.06 -7.93
CA GLN A 139 -10.57 -4.46 -9.22
C GLN A 139 -11.28 -3.11 -9.02
N VAL A 140 -10.90 -2.14 -9.82
CA VAL A 140 -11.63 -0.86 -9.94
C VAL A 140 -12.87 -1.12 -10.80
N PRO A 141 -14.08 -0.80 -10.33
CA PRO A 141 -15.32 -0.99 -11.09
C PRO A 141 -15.36 -0.18 -12.40
#